data_37ebc6cfc020f932ce21773e047145db
#
_entry.id   37ebc6cfc020f932ce21773e047145db
#
_cell.length_a   1.000
_cell.length_b   1.000
_cell.length_c   1.000
_cell.angle_alpha   90.00
_cell.angle_beta   90.00
_cell.angle_gamma   90.00
#
_symmetry.space_group_name_H-M   'P 1'
#
loop_
_entity.id
_entity.type
_entity.pdbx_description
1 polymer ?
#
loop_
_entity_poly.entity_id
_entity_poly.type
_entity_poly.pdbx_seq_one_letter_code
_entity_poly.pdbx_strand_id
1 'polypeptide(L)'
;MKWWEKMKNSVAKPEETKRLKSWKTKYENAKAKYSDCLDTMRLYDSYYEGSHAIRKDNMEARKKATSVWNIVYELIESQVSSSIPMPKVTPVHEEDVELARRIEQFLTQAITRLDLKGLNDLQERTTPIQGASFMQVEWDSNKGTHCTDGDLSVSTVEPEQLIPQPGVDKIENMDYYFIRSSQTKAYVKRRWKKDVSKEEETDKEIRVEADSEDLVTVITAYFKNDEGGIGLYRWCGDVELEYLEDYEARFVDACTTCVDEDGSPVLMENGVCPVCGKKHSKRVKDEMDTITTYAEVEMGTTVDGRPFTKETAVEIKLPYYKPSEYPIVIRKNISKKKSLLGCSDVEVIADQAEEVKKLNTKIDEKLLKAGSYVTLPEGKGVETTDEEMKIIRIETPAEKALIDVITLQADTTQDRIFMESSYNHAKSALGITDAFQGKYDASARSGTAKQYSINQAAGRLESKRVMKNRAFADLYKKMFKFALAYADQPIPINILGEGGQQTFSHFDKADFIKTDASGAYYWNDEFYFDIDETSTLQTDRAAMWNQNDIKLQSGAFGPIGQTDTMHLYWTEQARNCYPNAGEILRQVDEKLAREREQQMQMQQSQMIQGGMPNEMPSM
;
A
#
# COMPACT_ATOMS: atom_id res chain seq x y z
N MET A 1 -36.50 12.24 30.08
CA MET A 1 -35.12 12.61 30.47
C MET A 1 -35.11 14.05 30.91
N LYS A 2 -34.77 14.33 32.17
CA LYS A 2 -34.82 15.66 32.75
C LYS A 2 -33.68 16.52 32.21
N TRP A 3 -33.94 17.78 31.94
CA TRP A 3 -33.02 18.76 31.33
C TRP A 3 -31.64 18.86 32.04
N TRP A 4 -31.56 18.63 33.32
CA TRP A 4 -30.32 18.58 34.11
C TRP A 4 -29.48 17.32 33.93
N GLU A 5 -30.05 16.20 33.45
CA GLU A 5 -29.27 15.02 33.07
C GLU A 5 -28.53 15.24 31.72
N LYS A 6 -29.14 16.04 30.83
CA LYS A 6 -28.46 16.51 29.62
C LYS A 6 -27.30 17.45 29.91
N MET A 7 -27.43 18.33 30.91
CA MET A 7 -26.35 19.21 31.34
C MET A 7 -25.20 18.49 32.05
N LYS A 8 -25.47 17.45 32.84
CA LYS A 8 -24.39 16.67 33.49
C LYS A 8 -23.52 15.89 32.50
N ASN A 9 -24.07 15.50 31.36
CA ASN A 9 -23.32 14.80 30.32
C ASN A 9 -22.56 15.73 29.36
N SER A 10 -22.73 17.05 29.48
CA SER A 10 -22.06 18.06 28.63
C SER A 10 -20.91 18.80 29.30
N VAL A 11 -20.69 18.61 30.59
CA VAL A 11 -19.55 19.23 31.30
C VAL A 11 -18.41 18.22 31.29
N ALA A 12 -17.40 18.47 30.47
CA ALA A 12 -16.17 17.69 30.47
C ALA A 12 -15.53 17.68 31.87
N LYS A 13 -15.05 16.52 32.29
CA LYS A 13 -14.34 16.42 33.59
C LYS A 13 -13.10 17.32 33.58
N PRO A 14 -12.69 17.89 34.70
CA PRO A 14 -11.52 18.78 34.76
C PRO A 14 -10.23 18.17 34.22
N GLU A 15 -10.08 16.86 34.33
CA GLU A 15 -8.94 16.10 33.80
C GLU A 15 -8.99 16.00 32.28
N GLU A 16 -10.16 15.72 31.69
CA GLU A 16 -10.38 15.69 30.25
C GLU A 16 -10.03 17.04 29.62
N THR A 17 -10.44 18.14 30.24
CA THR A 17 -10.15 19.49 29.76
C THR A 17 -8.65 19.84 29.84
N LYS A 18 -7.92 19.41 30.88
CA LYS A 18 -6.47 19.60 30.96
C LYS A 18 -5.72 18.79 29.91
N ARG A 19 -6.10 17.54 29.74
CA ARG A 19 -5.52 16.64 28.74
C ARG A 19 -5.71 17.21 27.33
N LEU A 20 -6.92 17.58 26.98
CA LEU A 20 -7.25 18.18 25.69
C LEU A 20 -6.40 19.44 25.41
N LYS A 21 -6.28 20.36 26.38
CA LYS A 21 -5.43 21.55 26.22
C LYS A 21 -3.97 21.22 25.98
N SER A 22 -3.43 20.24 26.72
CA SER A 22 -2.03 19.80 26.55
C SER A 22 -1.80 19.24 25.14
N TRP A 23 -2.69 18.35 24.66
CA TRP A 23 -2.57 17.75 23.34
C TRP A 23 -2.80 18.74 22.19
N LYS A 24 -3.74 19.68 22.33
CA LYS A 24 -3.91 20.78 21.38
C LYS A 24 -2.65 21.64 21.27
N THR A 25 -2.05 22.02 22.39
CA THR A 25 -0.79 22.79 22.36
C THR A 25 0.33 22.03 21.67
N LYS A 26 0.47 20.71 21.91
CA LYS A 26 1.45 19.87 21.22
C LYS A 26 1.18 19.83 19.72
N TYR A 27 -0.08 19.66 19.32
CA TYR A 27 -0.51 19.63 17.93
C TYR A 27 -0.24 20.95 17.19
N GLU A 28 -0.65 22.08 17.79
CA GLU A 28 -0.43 23.42 17.22
C GLU A 28 1.06 23.73 17.05
N ASN A 29 1.88 23.40 18.04
CA ASN A 29 3.33 23.53 17.95
C ASN A 29 3.95 22.66 16.85
N ALA A 30 3.49 21.41 16.72
CA ALA A 30 3.96 20.51 15.68
C ALA A 30 3.53 21.01 14.29
N LYS A 31 2.26 21.41 14.12
CA LYS A 31 1.71 21.97 12.88
C LYS A 31 2.46 23.24 12.46
N ALA A 32 2.71 24.16 13.39
CA ALA A 32 3.42 25.40 13.11
C ALA A 32 4.86 25.16 12.63
N LYS A 33 5.57 24.17 13.20
CA LYS A 33 6.93 23.81 12.76
C LYS A 33 6.96 23.02 11.46
N TYR A 34 5.84 22.43 11.07
CA TYR A 34 5.71 21.63 9.85
C TYR A 34 5.06 22.41 8.71
N SER A 35 4.64 23.68 8.94
CA SER A 35 3.93 24.52 7.96
C SER A 35 4.68 24.67 6.63
N ASP A 36 5.98 24.96 6.69
CA ASP A 36 6.80 25.13 5.47
C ASP A 36 6.82 23.85 4.61
N CYS A 37 6.79 22.70 5.26
CA CYS A 37 6.73 21.41 4.57
C CYS A 37 5.36 21.20 3.91
N LEU A 38 4.26 21.56 4.60
CA LEU A 38 2.91 21.49 4.04
C LEU A 38 2.74 22.43 2.85
N ASP A 39 3.27 23.67 2.93
CA ASP A 39 3.23 24.62 1.82
C ASP A 39 4.05 24.12 0.62
N THR A 40 5.16 23.44 0.87
CA THR A 40 5.98 22.82 -0.17
C THR A 40 5.24 21.67 -0.84
N MET A 41 4.53 20.83 -0.09
CA MET A 41 3.72 19.74 -0.65
C MET A 41 2.64 20.28 -1.58
N ARG A 42 1.90 21.31 -1.16
CA ARG A 42 0.87 21.96 -2.01
C ARG A 42 1.46 22.58 -3.27
N LEU A 43 2.66 23.16 -3.13
CA LEU A 43 3.36 23.65 -4.30
C LEU A 43 3.66 22.52 -5.28
N TYR A 44 4.11 21.36 -4.81
CA TYR A 44 4.40 20.20 -5.65
C TYR A 44 3.13 19.66 -6.32
N ASP A 45 2.02 19.58 -5.60
CA ASP A 45 0.72 19.20 -6.17
C ASP A 45 0.30 20.18 -7.27
N SER A 46 0.50 21.49 -7.06
CA SER A 46 0.21 22.50 -8.10
C SER A 46 1.06 22.34 -9.37
N TYR A 47 2.30 21.83 -9.25
CA TYR A 47 3.12 21.48 -10.41
C TYR A 47 2.57 20.27 -11.16
N TYR A 48 2.16 19.22 -10.42
CA TYR A 48 1.57 18.04 -11.03
C TYR A 48 0.23 18.34 -11.71
N GLU A 49 -0.63 19.14 -11.09
CA GLU A 49 -1.89 19.60 -11.68
C GLU A 49 -1.70 20.60 -12.83
N GLY A 50 -0.52 21.19 -12.97
CA GLY A 50 -0.22 22.22 -13.93
C GLY A 50 -0.76 23.62 -13.57
N SER A 51 -1.31 23.78 -12.39
CA SER A 51 -1.92 25.03 -11.91
C SER A 51 -0.93 26.06 -11.38
N HIS A 52 0.35 25.68 -11.20
CA HIS A 52 1.38 26.56 -10.64
C HIS A 52 1.58 27.84 -11.48
N ALA A 53 1.79 28.98 -10.81
CA ALA A 53 2.03 30.26 -11.46
C ALA A 53 3.52 30.43 -11.79
N ILE A 54 3.82 31.09 -12.93
CA ILE A 54 5.19 31.42 -13.33
C ILE A 54 5.75 32.49 -12.38
N ARG A 55 6.95 32.29 -11.85
CA ARG A 55 7.67 33.31 -11.06
C ARG A 55 8.15 34.42 -11.98
N LYS A 56 7.93 35.65 -11.57
CA LYS A 56 8.58 36.83 -12.19
C LYS A 56 9.89 37.09 -11.44
N ASP A 57 10.84 37.74 -12.13
CA ASP A 57 12.18 38.05 -11.57
C ASP A 57 12.13 38.92 -10.30
N ASN A 58 11.03 39.63 -10.06
CA ASN A 58 10.73 40.29 -8.78
C ASN A 58 9.81 39.41 -7.96
N MET A 59 10.29 38.95 -6.81
CA MET A 59 9.76 37.88 -5.96
C MET A 59 8.27 37.93 -5.58
N GLU A 60 7.56 39.03 -5.79
CA GLU A 60 6.18 39.21 -5.32
C GLU A 60 5.10 39.01 -6.39
N ALA A 61 5.42 39.04 -7.67
CA ALA A 61 4.42 38.96 -8.72
C ALA A 61 4.54 37.65 -9.52
N ARG A 62 3.54 36.80 -9.41
CA ARG A 62 3.40 35.61 -10.25
C ARG A 62 2.53 35.91 -11.47
N LYS A 63 2.97 35.54 -12.66
CA LYS A 63 2.19 35.64 -13.90
C LYS A 63 1.49 34.32 -14.16
N LYS A 64 0.18 34.37 -14.44
CA LYS A 64 -0.55 33.17 -14.87
C LYS A 64 -0.02 32.75 -16.26
N ALA A 65 0.27 31.47 -16.45
CA ALA A 65 0.62 30.95 -17.76
C ALA A 65 -0.59 30.95 -18.69
N THR A 66 -0.36 31.23 -19.95
CA THR A 66 -1.41 31.20 -21.00
C THR A 66 -1.48 29.84 -21.68
N SER A 67 -0.39 29.09 -21.67
CA SER A 67 -0.29 27.75 -22.27
C SER A 67 0.22 26.73 -21.25
N VAL A 68 -0.29 25.52 -21.34
CA VAL A 68 0.02 24.46 -20.37
C VAL A 68 0.56 23.24 -21.12
N TRP A 69 1.89 23.08 -21.09
CA TRP A 69 2.51 21.78 -21.31
C TRP A 69 3.04 21.30 -19.95
N ASN A 70 2.29 20.37 -19.33
CA ASN A 70 2.64 19.86 -18.02
C ASN A 70 3.61 18.67 -18.12
N ILE A 71 4.90 18.97 -18.16
CA ILE A 71 5.95 17.93 -18.20
C ILE A 71 6.04 17.13 -16.91
N VAL A 72 5.64 17.71 -15.76
CA VAL A 72 5.67 17.02 -14.47
C VAL A 72 4.67 15.86 -14.48
N TYR A 73 3.44 16.11 -14.94
CA TYR A 73 2.42 15.08 -15.10
C TYR A 73 2.91 13.96 -16.04
N GLU A 74 3.41 14.33 -17.23
CA GLU A 74 3.90 13.36 -18.22
C GLU A 74 5.02 12.45 -17.64
N LEU A 75 5.99 13.05 -16.95
CA LEU A 75 7.14 12.32 -16.42
C LEU A 75 6.77 11.44 -15.20
N ILE A 76 5.87 11.88 -14.35
CA ILE A 76 5.40 11.08 -13.21
C ILE A 76 4.55 9.92 -13.71
N GLU A 77 3.54 10.16 -14.57
CA GLU A 77 2.69 9.10 -15.10
C GLU A 77 3.47 8.03 -15.89
N SER A 78 4.58 8.42 -16.53
CA SER A 78 5.45 7.44 -17.19
C SER A 78 6.14 6.46 -16.23
N GLN A 79 6.23 6.77 -14.94
CA GLN A 79 6.85 5.92 -13.91
C GLN A 79 5.84 5.06 -13.15
N VAL A 80 4.53 5.35 -13.27
CA VAL A 80 3.48 4.64 -12.53
C VAL A 80 3.50 3.15 -12.86
N SER A 81 3.66 2.33 -11.84
CA SER A 81 3.68 0.87 -11.94
C SER A 81 2.51 0.25 -11.18
N SER A 82 1.65 -0.45 -11.87
CA SER A 82 0.52 -1.16 -11.26
C SER A 82 0.92 -2.43 -10.50
N SER A 83 2.19 -2.86 -10.60
CA SER A 83 2.65 -4.09 -9.94
C SER A 83 2.82 -3.89 -8.44
N ILE A 84 2.26 -4.82 -7.66
CA ILE A 84 2.48 -4.92 -6.21
C ILE A 84 3.59 -5.92 -5.94
N PRO A 85 4.56 -5.59 -5.08
CA PRO A 85 5.53 -6.54 -4.60
C PRO A 85 4.84 -7.68 -3.82
N MET A 86 5.10 -8.93 -4.17
CA MET A 86 4.49 -10.08 -3.49
C MET A 86 5.22 -10.42 -2.20
N PRO A 87 4.52 -10.82 -1.13
CA PRO A 87 5.14 -11.17 0.13
C PRO A 87 5.97 -12.44 0.01
N LYS A 88 7.13 -12.43 0.66
CA LYS A 88 7.95 -13.61 0.91
C LYS A 88 8.25 -13.67 2.39
N VAL A 89 7.93 -14.79 3.01
CA VAL A 89 8.12 -14.98 4.44
C VAL A 89 9.13 -16.10 4.65
N THR A 90 10.19 -15.79 5.38
CA THR A 90 11.25 -16.75 5.71
C THR A 90 11.23 -16.99 7.22
N PRO A 91 11.09 -18.24 7.67
CA PRO A 91 11.14 -18.57 9.09
C PRO A 91 12.55 -18.46 9.64
N VAL A 92 12.68 -18.16 10.92
CA VAL A 92 13.97 -18.21 11.64
C VAL A 92 14.37 -19.65 11.96
N HIS A 93 13.39 -20.51 12.26
CA HIS A 93 13.58 -21.90 12.61
C HIS A 93 13.06 -22.83 11.53
N GLU A 94 13.74 -23.95 11.31
CA GLU A 94 13.38 -24.94 10.28
C GLU A 94 11.99 -25.54 10.50
N GLU A 95 11.55 -25.65 11.75
CA GLU A 95 10.23 -26.17 12.13
C GLU A 95 9.07 -25.29 11.65
N ASP A 96 9.32 -24.00 11.40
CA ASP A 96 8.31 -22.99 11.07
C ASP A 96 8.09 -22.78 9.57
N VAL A 97 8.66 -23.63 8.72
CA VAL A 97 8.55 -23.50 7.25
C VAL A 97 7.08 -23.53 6.79
N GLU A 98 6.27 -24.43 7.37
CA GLU A 98 4.84 -24.50 7.03
C GLU A 98 4.05 -23.31 7.56
N LEU A 99 4.41 -22.77 8.74
CA LEU A 99 3.81 -21.55 9.28
C LEU A 99 4.14 -20.34 8.40
N ALA A 100 5.40 -20.20 7.99
CA ALA A 100 5.82 -19.14 7.06
C ALA A 100 5.05 -19.21 5.75
N ARG A 101 4.82 -20.40 5.20
CA ARG A 101 4.02 -20.61 3.99
C ARG A 101 2.55 -20.20 4.18
N ARG A 102 1.96 -20.52 5.34
CA ARG A 102 0.58 -20.09 5.66
C ARG A 102 0.48 -18.58 5.80
N ILE A 103 1.45 -17.91 6.43
CA ILE A 103 1.52 -16.45 6.51
C ILE A 103 1.60 -15.85 5.11
N GLU A 104 2.46 -16.37 4.23
CA GLU A 104 2.64 -15.87 2.87
C GLU A 104 1.34 -15.98 2.06
N GLN A 105 0.62 -17.10 2.17
CA GLN A 105 -0.67 -17.28 1.49
C GLN A 105 -1.76 -16.37 2.07
N PHE A 106 -1.81 -16.21 3.39
CA PHE A 106 -2.70 -15.26 4.05
C PHE A 106 -2.49 -13.84 3.53
N LEU A 107 -1.24 -13.38 3.47
CA LEU A 107 -0.89 -12.04 2.98
C LEU A 107 -1.19 -11.89 1.48
N THR A 108 -0.92 -12.92 0.68
CA THR A 108 -1.23 -12.92 -0.76
C THR A 108 -2.72 -12.77 -1.02
N GLN A 109 -3.57 -13.45 -0.25
CA GLN A 109 -5.02 -13.28 -0.34
C GLN A 109 -5.49 -11.91 0.15
N ALA A 110 -4.84 -11.39 1.20
CA ALA A 110 -5.14 -10.06 1.74
C ALA A 110 -4.89 -8.95 0.71
N ILE A 111 -3.93 -9.10 -0.23
CA ILE A 111 -3.70 -8.15 -1.32
C ILE A 111 -4.97 -7.92 -2.14
N THR A 112 -5.70 -8.99 -2.47
CA THR A 112 -6.94 -8.88 -3.25
C THR A 112 -8.12 -8.48 -2.39
N ARG A 113 -8.23 -9.05 -1.19
CA ARG A 113 -9.34 -8.80 -0.25
C ARG A 113 -9.40 -7.36 0.23
N LEU A 114 -8.24 -6.74 0.47
CA LEU A 114 -8.11 -5.36 0.96
C LEU A 114 -7.89 -4.33 -0.15
N ASP A 115 -7.98 -4.74 -1.42
CA ASP A 115 -7.75 -3.87 -2.58
C ASP A 115 -6.42 -3.08 -2.51
N LEU A 116 -5.34 -3.76 -2.13
CA LEU A 116 -4.02 -3.10 -2.07
C LEU A 116 -3.57 -2.60 -3.45
N LYS A 117 -4.18 -3.08 -4.56
CA LYS A 117 -3.89 -2.59 -5.91
C LYS A 117 -4.38 -1.17 -6.11
N GLY A 118 -5.58 -0.85 -5.66
CA GLY A 118 -6.11 0.52 -5.70
C GLY A 118 -5.28 1.46 -4.82
N LEU A 119 -4.90 1.01 -3.62
CA LEU A 119 -4.02 1.78 -2.74
C LEU A 119 -2.63 2.03 -3.34
N ASN A 120 -2.04 1.01 -4.00
CA ASN A 120 -0.76 1.17 -4.68
C ASN A 120 -0.84 2.17 -5.83
N ASP A 121 -1.92 2.17 -6.63
CA ASP A 121 -2.10 3.11 -7.73
C ASP A 121 -2.08 4.57 -7.25
N LEU A 122 -2.75 4.86 -6.13
CA LEU A 122 -2.71 6.18 -5.50
C LEU A 122 -1.30 6.53 -5.01
N GLN A 123 -0.61 5.59 -4.37
CA GLN A 123 0.74 5.81 -3.85
C GLN A 123 1.80 5.98 -4.92
N GLU A 124 1.64 5.33 -6.08
CA GLU A 124 2.53 5.50 -7.23
C GLU A 124 2.57 6.95 -7.74
N ARG A 125 1.51 7.73 -7.48
CA ARG A 125 1.46 9.16 -7.79
C ARG A 125 1.87 10.01 -6.60
N THR A 126 1.30 9.78 -5.44
CA THR A 126 1.56 10.59 -4.23
C THR A 126 3.04 10.55 -3.83
N THR A 127 3.68 9.38 -3.88
CA THR A 127 5.08 9.22 -3.45
C THR A 127 6.08 10.07 -4.26
N PRO A 128 6.09 10.05 -5.60
CA PRO A 128 7.00 10.90 -6.37
C PRO A 128 6.63 12.40 -6.29
N ILE A 129 5.35 12.75 -6.10
CA ILE A 129 4.93 14.16 -6.00
C ILE A 129 5.36 14.74 -4.64
N GLN A 130 5.00 14.10 -3.54
CA GLN A 130 5.19 14.66 -2.19
C GLN A 130 6.44 14.10 -1.48
N GLY A 131 7.19 13.21 -2.13
CA GLY A 131 8.42 12.62 -1.61
C GLY A 131 8.24 11.41 -0.70
N ALA A 132 7.03 11.18 -0.18
CA ALA A 132 6.64 10.00 0.57
C ALA A 132 5.13 9.78 0.51
N SER A 133 4.68 8.58 0.86
CA SER A 133 3.29 8.24 1.16
C SER A 133 3.24 7.36 2.40
N PHE A 134 2.05 7.27 3.03
CA PHE A 134 1.87 6.51 4.25
C PHE A 134 0.74 5.51 4.08
N MET A 135 0.89 4.36 4.71
CA MET A 135 -0.13 3.32 4.83
C MET A 135 -0.42 3.10 6.31
N GLN A 136 -1.68 3.10 6.66
CA GLN A 136 -2.14 2.79 8.02
C GLN A 136 -2.74 1.40 8.04
N VAL A 137 -2.34 0.59 9.01
CA VAL A 137 -2.86 -0.76 9.25
C VAL A 137 -3.65 -0.74 10.55
N GLU A 138 -4.91 -1.11 10.50
CA GLU A 138 -5.78 -1.18 11.67
C GLU A 138 -6.59 -2.48 11.61
N TRP A 139 -7.11 -2.90 12.77
CA TRP A 139 -8.14 -3.93 12.85
C TRP A 139 -9.50 -3.26 12.97
N ASP A 140 -10.40 -3.55 12.05
CA ASP A 140 -11.77 -3.01 12.08
C ASP A 140 -12.76 -4.11 12.46
N SER A 141 -13.22 -4.08 13.68
CA SER A 141 -14.23 -5.01 14.22
C SER A 141 -15.57 -4.97 13.51
N ASN A 142 -15.85 -3.91 12.70
CA ASN A 142 -17.11 -3.81 11.95
C ASN A 142 -17.03 -4.43 10.55
N LYS A 143 -15.84 -4.82 10.09
CA LYS A 143 -15.61 -5.44 8.78
C LYS A 143 -15.72 -6.96 8.79
N GLY A 144 -16.11 -7.56 9.91
CA GLY A 144 -16.25 -9.01 10.04
C GLY A 144 -17.15 -9.63 8.98
N THR A 145 -16.89 -10.88 8.65
CA THR A 145 -17.75 -11.74 7.84
C THR A 145 -18.69 -12.53 8.74
N HIS A 146 -19.53 -13.39 8.16
CA HIS A 146 -20.34 -14.33 8.97
C HIS A 146 -19.48 -15.31 9.80
N CYS A 147 -18.23 -15.50 9.41
CA CYS A 147 -17.29 -16.45 10.03
C CYS A 147 -16.18 -15.78 10.85
N THR A 148 -16.03 -14.45 10.79
CA THR A 148 -14.94 -13.73 11.47
C THR A 148 -15.44 -12.43 12.08
N ASP A 149 -15.06 -12.17 13.33
CA ASP A 149 -15.36 -10.92 14.04
C ASP A 149 -14.28 -9.88 13.75
N GLY A 150 -14.50 -9.07 12.72
CA GLY A 150 -13.53 -8.07 12.26
C GLY A 150 -12.62 -8.56 11.14
N ASP A 151 -11.90 -7.63 10.56
CA ASP A 151 -10.90 -7.87 9.53
C ASP A 151 -9.84 -6.77 9.53
N LEU A 152 -8.69 -7.06 8.92
CA LEU A 152 -7.65 -6.07 8.66
C LEU A 152 -8.20 -4.94 7.78
N SER A 153 -7.77 -3.74 8.07
CA SER A 153 -8.03 -2.55 7.27
C SER A 153 -6.71 -1.87 6.95
N VAL A 154 -6.43 -1.70 5.67
CA VAL A 154 -5.30 -0.91 5.21
C VAL A 154 -5.86 0.32 4.50
N SER A 155 -5.37 1.49 4.86
CA SER A 155 -5.76 2.75 4.26
C SER A 155 -4.52 3.58 3.93
N THR A 156 -4.63 4.45 2.93
CA THR A 156 -3.60 5.46 2.65
C THR A 156 -3.84 6.68 3.53
N VAL A 157 -2.76 7.23 4.06
CA VAL A 157 -2.74 8.52 4.74
C VAL A 157 -1.92 9.46 3.86
N GLU A 158 -2.54 10.53 3.40
CA GLU A 158 -1.84 11.54 2.61
C GLU A 158 -0.78 12.24 3.47
N PRO A 159 0.38 12.58 2.92
CA PRO A 159 1.44 13.24 3.67
C PRO A 159 1.01 14.53 4.35
N GLU A 160 0.07 15.26 3.76
CA GLU A 160 -0.50 16.46 4.37
C GLU A 160 -1.37 16.18 5.60
N GLN A 161 -1.94 14.99 5.69
CA GLN A 161 -2.77 14.59 6.83
C GLN A 161 -1.93 14.23 8.05
N LEU A 162 -0.65 13.87 7.85
CA LEU A 162 0.24 13.44 8.92
C LEU A 162 1.08 14.61 9.43
N ILE A 163 0.99 14.89 10.72
CA ILE A 163 1.82 15.88 11.41
C ILE A 163 2.77 15.15 12.36
N PRO A 164 4.06 15.08 12.02
CA PRO A 164 5.06 14.35 12.81
C PRO A 164 5.51 15.15 14.04
N GLN A 165 6.11 14.45 14.99
CA GLN A 165 6.83 15.09 16.10
C GLN A 165 8.01 15.90 15.53
N PRO A 166 8.16 17.18 15.90
CA PRO A 166 9.26 18.00 15.44
C PRO A 166 10.62 17.49 15.90
N GLY A 167 11.59 17.48 14.96
CA GLY A 167 12.99 17.14 15.26
C GLY A 167 13.32 15.65 15.22
N VAL A 168 12.37 14.79 14.85
CA VAL A 168 12.57 13.33 14.71
C VAL A 168 12.37 12.93 13.25
N ASP A 169 13.30 12.16 12.69
CA ASP A 169 13.35 11.77 11.27
C ASP A 169 12.86 10.33 11.00
N LYS A 170 12.52 9.58 12.07
CA LYS A 170 12.01 8.21 11.98
C LYS A 170 10.77 8.04 12.84
N ILE A 171 9.73 7.43 12.27
CA ILE A 171 8.45 7.20 12.97
C ILE A 171 8.64 6.35 14.23
N GLU A 172 9.49 5.34 14.17
CA GLU A 172 9.73 4.42 15.30
C GLU A 172 10.29 5.14 16.54
N ASN A 173 11.03 6.23 16.32
CA ASN A 173 11.66 7.03 17.38
C ASN A 173 10.79 8.17 17.90
N MET A 174 9.62 8.41 17.28
CA MET A 174 8.70 9.45 17.72
C MET A 174 8.00 9.05 19.02
N ASP A 175 7.82 10.00 19.92
CA ASP A 175 6.97 9.82 21.10
C ASP A 175 5.49 9.99 20.75
N TYR A 176 5.19 10.77 19.70
CA TYR A 176 3.84 10.98 19.19
C TYR A 176 3.84 11.44 17.73
N TYR A 177 2.75 11.20 17.03
CA TYR A 177 2.41 11.86 15.77
C TYR A 177 0.90 12.04 15.67
N PHE A 178 0.46 12.91 14.77
CA PHE A 178 -0.95 13.20 14.57
C PHE A 178 -1.39 12.86 13.15
N ILE A 179 -2.62 12.35 13.03
CA ILE A 179 -3.31 12.19 11.75
C ILE A 179 -4.55 13.07 11.77
N ARG A 180 -4.71 13.88 10.72
CA ARG A 180 -5.89 14.71 10.50
C ARG A 180 -6.81 14.00 9.52
N SER A 181 -8.08 13.88 9.82
CA SER A 181 -9.07 13.31 8.90
C SER A 181 -10.32 14.18 8.84
N SER A 182 -10.83 14.41 7.62
CA SER A 182 -12.10 15.08 7.41
C SER A 182 -13.23 14.06 7.52
N GLN A 183 -14.20 14.32 8.39
CA GLN A 183 -15.33 13.41 8.67
C GLN A 183 -16.64 14.20 8.75
N THR A 184 -17.76 13.55 8.45
CA THR A 184 -19.07 14.19 8.64
C THR A 184 -19.47 14.20 10.10
N LYS A 185 -20.18 15.24 10.57
CA LYS A 185 -20.73 15.30 11.93
C LYS A 185 -21.59 14.09 12.26
N ALA A 186 -22.37 13.63 11.28
CA ALA A 186 -23.20 12.43 11.42
C ALA A 186 -22.37 11.17 11.70
N TYR A 187 -21.21 11.02 11.03
CA TYR A 187 -20.29 9.92 11.29
C TYR A 187 -19.71 10.00 12.69
N VAL A 188 -19.23 11.17 13.11
CA VAL A 188 -18.67 11.40 14.46
C VAL A 188 -19.70 11.07 15.53
N LYS A 189 -20.95 11.54 15.38
CA LYS A 189 -22.04 11.26 16.31
C LYS A 189 -22.40 9.77 16.37
N ARG A 190 -22.41 9.09 15.23
CA ARG A 190 -22.70 7.65 15.15
C ARG A 190 -21.60 6.81 15.79
N ARG A 191 -20.33 7.16 15.53
CA ARG A 191 -19.16 6.38 15.97
C ARG A 191 -18.88 6.57 17.46
N TRP A 192 -18.81 7.82 17.92
CA TRP A 192 -18.41 8.14 19.30
C TRP A 192 -19.57 8.61 20.19
N LYS A 193 -20.80 8.72 19.66
CA LYS A 193 -22.00 9.17 20.38
C LYS A 193 -21.84 10.55 21.02
N LYS A 194 -20.96 11.40 20.50
CA LYS A 194 -20.71 12.77 20.92
C LYS A 194 -21.16 13.75 19.85
N ASP A 195 -21.80 14.85 20.26
CA ASP A 195 -22.20 15.93 19.36
C ASP A 195 -21.06 16.95 19.25
N VAL A 196 -20.69 17.31 18.01
CA VAL A 196 -19.69 18.32 17.70
C VAL A 196 -20.40 19.59 17.22
N SER A 197 -19.99 20.76 17.71
CA SER A 197 -20.64 22.03 17.39
C SER A 197 -20.38 22.49 15.95
N LYS A 198 -21.22 23.41 15.46
CA LYS A 198 -21.12 23.96 14.09
C LYS A 198 -19.89 24.85 13.86
N GLU A 199 -19.26 25.34 14.92
CA GLU A 199 -18.21 26.36 14.87
C GLU A 199 -16.80 25.81 14.62
N GLU A 200 -16.67 24.49 14.49
CA GLU A 200 -15.38 23.88 14.25
C GLU A 200 -15.07 23.85 12.76
N GLU A 201 -14.14 24.71 12.38
CA GLU A 201 -13.68 24.78 11.00
C GLU A 201 -13.00 23.49 10.56
N THR A 202 -13.40 22.98 9.41
CA THR A 202 -12.67 21.95 8.71
C THR A 202 -11.39 22.55 8.15
N ASP A 203 -10.26 21.93 8.40
CA ASP A 203 -9.00 22.27 7.73
C ASP A 203 -9.20 22.17 6.22
N LYS A 204 -9.15 23.30 5.52
CA LYS A 204 -9.36 23.35 4.06
C LYS A 204 -8.33 22.51 3.29
N GLU A 205 -7.21 22.25 3.93
CA GLU A 205 -6.08 21.50 3.39
C GLU A 205 -6.36 20.03 3.16
N ILE A 206 -7.24 19.44 3.99
CA ILE A 206 -7.57 18.00 3.95
C ILE A 206 -9.02 17.75 3.48
N ARG A 207 -9.65 18.77 2.93
CA ARG A 207 -11.04 18.73 2.49
C ARG A 207 -11.13 18.03 1.12
N VAL A 208 -12.08 17.13 0.98
CA VAL A 208 -12.47 16.60 -0.33
C VAL A 208 -13.17 17.70 -1.14
N GLU A 209 -13.02 17.71 -2.45
CA GLU A 209 -13.52 18.75 -3.37
C GLU A 209 -15.01 19.10 -3.21
N ALA A 210 -15.84 18.13 -2.82
CA ALA A 210 -17.26 18.36 -2.55
C ALA A 210 -17.45 19.09 -1.21
N ASP A 211 -17.75 20.37 -1.29
CA ASP A 211 -18.00 21.20 -0.10
C ASP A 211 -19.30 20.77 0.60
N SER A 212 -19.18 20.39 1.87
CA SER A 212 -20.31 20.09 2.75
C SER A 212 -20.16 20.88 4.03
N GLU A 213 -21.20 21.63 4.41
CA GLU A 213 -21.25 22.38 5.67
C GLU A 213 -21.15 21.50 6.93
N ASP A 214 -21.28 20.19 6.75
CA ASP A 214 -21.29 19.21 7.83
C ASP A 214 -19.94 18.49 8.07
N LEU A 215 -18.86 18.91 7.39
CA LEU A 215 -17.53 18.35 7.58
C LEU A 215 -16.85 18.95 8.82
N VAL A 216 -16.15 18.10 9.56
CA VAL A 216 -15.32 18.47 10.71
C VAL A 216 -13.99 17.72 10.67
N THR A 217 -12.94 18.33 11.20
CA THR A 217 -11.63 17.70 11.29
C THR A 217 -11.51 16.91 12.59
N VAL A 218 -11.32 15.60 12.46
CA VAL A 218 -10.95 14.72 13.59
C VAL A 218 -9.44 14.59 13.62
N ILE A 219 -8.84 14.87 14.75
CA ILE A 219 -7.40 14.72 15.00
C ILE A 219 -7.20 13.47 15.83
N THR A 220 -6.37 12.56 15.33
CA THR A 220 -5.96 11.34 16.03
C THR A 220 -4.49 11.45 16.38
N ALA A 221 -4.14 11.38 17.64
CA ALA A 221 -2.78 11.27 18.13
C ALA A 221 -2.47 9.82 18.50
N TYR A 222 -1.39 9.29 17.97
CA TYR A 222 -0.77 8.07 18.45
C TYR A 222 0.45 8.46 19.28
N PHE A 223 0.63 7.84 20.43
CA PHE A 223 1.72 8.18 21.34
C PHE A 223 2.24 6.94 22.07
N LYS A 224 3.51 6.97 22.46
CA LYS A 224 4.09 5.95 23.33
C LYS A 224 3.68 6.23 24.77
N ASN A 225 3.20 5.22 25.46
CA ASN A 225 2.90 5.28 26.89
C ASN A 225 4.15 4.91 27.71
N ASP A 226 4.06 5.12 29.04
CA ASP A 226 5.18 4.87 29.97
C ASP A 226 5.53 3.36 30.06
N GLU A 227 4.62 2.46 29.67
CA GLU A 227 4.81 1.00 29.66
C GLU A 227 5.41 0.48 28.34
N GLY A 228 5.68 1.37 27.38
CA GLY A 228 6.22 1.01 26.06
C GLY A 228 5.17 0.57 25.03
N GLY A 229 3.89 0.57 25.39
CA GLY A 229 2.77 0.36 24.48
C GLY A 229 2.39 1.63 23.70
N ILE A 230 1.41 1.49 22.81
CA ILE A 230 0.90 2.59 21.99
C ILE A 230 -0.43 3.08 22.56
N GLY A 231 -0.50 4.37 22.87
CA GLY A 231 -1.73 5.05 23.24
C GLY A 231 -2.38 5.74 22.04
N LEU A 232 -3.69 5.98 22.15
CA LEU A 232 -4.49 6.65 21.15
C LEU A 232 -5.35 7.73 21.77
N TYR A 233 -5.31 8.93 21.19
CA TYR A 233 -6.14 10.04 21.59
C TYR A 233 -6.81 10.70 20.39
N ARG A 234 -8.14 10.80 20.41
CA ARG A 234 -8.93 11.41 19.34
C ARG A 234 -9.76 12.57 19.88
N TRP A 235 -9.76 13.68 19.15
CA TRP A 235 -10.60 14.83 19.46
C TRP A 235 -11.06 15.54 18.20
N CYS A 236 -12.10 16.33 18.34
CA CYS A 236 -12.60 17.21 17.30
C CYS A 236 -12.93 18.56 17.94
N GLY A 237 -12.22 19.60 17.54
CA GLY A 237 -12.31 20.91 18.16
C GLY A 237 -12.10 20.86 19.69
N ASP A 238 -13.10 21.25 20.46
CA ASP A 238 -13.05 21.23 21.92
C ASP A 238 -13.65 19.96 22.55
N VAL A 239 -14.03 18.98 21.72
CA VAL A 239 -14.64 17.75 22.18
C VAL A 239 -13.62 16.61 22.12
N GLU A 240 -13.29 16.04 23.28
CA GLU A 240 -12.57 14.77 23.35
C GLU A 240 -13.48 13.65 22.85
N LEU A 241 -13.06 12.89 21.83
CA LEU A 241 -13.83 11.77 21.27
C LEU A 241 -13.48 10.47 21.97
N GLU A 242 -12.19 10.16 22.06
CA GLU A 242 -11.70 8.88 22.58
C GLU A 242 -10.31 9.05 23.19
N TYR A 243 -10.06 8.38 24.30
CA TYR A 243 -8.75 8.28 24.93
C TYR A 243 -8.50 6.84 25.36
N LEU A 244 -7.46 6.23 24.83
CA LEU A 244 -6.98 4.91 25.19
C LEU A 244 -5.50 5.05 25.55
N GLU A 245 -5.17 4.76 26.81
CA GLU A 245 -3.79 4.80 27.28
C GLU A 245 -2.95 3.71 26.65
N ASP A 246 -3.56 2.54 26.46
CA ASP A 246 -3.03 1.41 25.72
C ASP A 246 -4.11 1.00 24.69
N TYR A 247 -3.88 1.32 23.43
CA TYR A 247 -4.80 1.04 22.34
C TYR A 247 -4.85 -0.47 22.00
N GLU A 248 -3.79 -1.18 22.34
CA GLU A 248 -3.67 -2.64 22.16
C GLU A 248 -4.27 -3.43 23.31
N ALA A 249 -4.66 -2.77 24.41
CA ALA A 249 -5.25 -3.42 25.58
C ALA A 249 -6.67 -3.90 25.30
N ARG A 250 -6.96 -5.11 25.71
CA ARG A 250 -8.32 -5.66 25.71
C ARG A 250 -9.03 -5.35 27.01
N PHE A 251 -10.32 -5.12 26.91
CA PHE A 251 -11.17 -4.82 28.05
C PHE A 251 -12.37 -5.73 28.04
N VAL A 252 -12.61 -6.37 29.15
CA VAL A 252 -13.77 -7.24 29.38
C VAL A 252 -14.67 -6.67 30.49
N ASP A 253 -15.95 -6.98 30.40
CA ASP A 253 -16.87 -6.63 31.46
C ASP A 253 -16.78 -7.66 32.58
N ALA A 254 -16.40 -7.24 33.77
CA ALA A 254 -16.27 -8.06 34.96
C ALA A 254 -17.24 -7.60 36.05
N CYS A 255 -17.61 -8.51 36.94
CA CYS A 255 -18.49 -8.20 38.07
C CYS A 255 -17.83 -7.23 39.05
N THR A 256 -18.58 -6.27 39.55
CA THR A 256 -18.05 -5.26 40.51
C THR A 256 -17.87 -5.82 41.92
N THR A 257 -18.49 -6.96 42.26
CA THR A 257 -18.57 -7.48 43.63
C THR A 257 -18.02 -8.89 43.81
N CYS A 258 -17.93 -9.69 42.73
CA CYS A 258 -17.44 -11.05 42.80
C CYS A 258 -15.98 -11.12 42.33
N VAL A 259 -15.18 -11.87 43.06
CA VAL A 259 -13.82 -12.27 42.67
C VAL A 259 -13.77 -13.78 42.60
N ASP A 260 -12.92 -14.31 41.72
CA ASP A 260 -12.61 -15.74 41.61
C ASP A 260 -11.62 -16.20 42.71
N GLU A 261 -11.18 -17.44 42.62
CA GLU A 261 -10.27 -18.06 43.60
C GLU A 261 -8.89 -17.37 43.61
N ASP A 262 -8.48 -16.77 42.50
CA ASP A 262 -7.21 -16.04 42.33
C ASP A 262 -7.30 -14.56 42.75
N GLY A 263 -8.49 -14.09 43.18
CA GLY A 263 -8.74 -12.70 43.57
C GLY A 263 -9.02 -11.76 42.40
N SER A 264 -9.14 -12.28 41.19
CA SER A 264 -9.46 -11.53 39.98
C SER A 264 -10.98 -11.32 39.86
N PRO A 265 -11.46 -10.21 39.27
CA PRO A 265 -12.88 -9.95 39.08
C PRO A 265 -13.50 -11.01 38.16
N VAL A 266 -14.62 -11.61 38.58
CA VAL A 266 -15.34 -12.63 37.77
C VAL A 266 -15.86 -12.00 36.47
N LEU A 267 -15.54 -12.59 35.33
CA LEU A 267 -15.98 -12.13 34.02
C LEU A 267 -17.50 -12.30 33.86
N MET A 268 -18.11 -11.41 33.09
CA MET A 268 -19.54 -11.43 32.81
C MET A 268 -19.81 -12.36 31.62
N GLU A 269 -20.72 -13.31 31.79
CA GLU A 269 -21.24 -14.15 30.71
C GLU A 269 -22.60 -13.66 30.26
N ASN A 270 -22.79 -13.39 28.98
CA ASN A 270 -24.03 -12.86 28.41
C ASN A 270 -24.59 -11.61 29.17
N GLY A 271 -23.69 -10.78 29.72
CA GLY A 271 -24.05 -9.58 30.46
C GLY A 271 -24.56 -9.82 31.88
N VAL A 272 -24.34 -11.03 32.43
CA VAL A 272 -24.73 -11.42 33.78
C VAL A 272 -23.54 -12.11 34.46
N CYS A 273 -23.34 -11.82 35.74
CA CYS A 273 -22.31 -12.49 36.52
C CYS A 273 -22.72 -13.94 36.81
N PRO A 274 -21.90 -14.95 36.45
CA PRO A 274 -22.24 -16.37 36.69
C PRO A 274 -22.33 -16.72 38.19
N VAL A 275 -21.64 -15.95 39.05
CA VAL A 275 -21.63 -16.20 40.51
C VAL A 275 -22.80 -15.55 41.24
N CYS A 276 -23.06 -14.24 40.98
CA CYS A 276 -24.08 -13.52 41.74
C CYS A 276 -25.37 -13.22 40.95
N GLY A 277 -25.43 -13.52 39.65
CA GLY A 277 -26.58 -13.28 38.79
C GLY A 277 -26.92 -11.80 38.54
N LYS A 278 -26.07 -10.87 38.95
CA LYS A 278 -26.29 -9.43 38.77
C LYS A 278 -25.73 -8.91 37.49
N LYS A 279 -26.33 -7.84 36.93
CA LYS A 279 -25.89 -7.14 35.71
C LYS A 279 -24.95 -5.94 35.97
N HIS A 280 -24.34 -5.86 37.17
CA HIS A 280 -23.42 -4.78 37.51
C HIS A 280 -22.02 -5.13 37.01
N SER A 281 -21.62 -4.57 35.87
CA SER A 281 -20.30 -4.76 35.29
C SER A 281 -19.41 -3.54 35.50
N LYS A 282 -18.13 -3.80 35.63
CA LYS A 282 -17.03 -2.83 35.52
C LYS A 282 -16.13 -3.30 34.40
N ARG A 283 -15.74 -2.39 33.54
CA ARG A 283 -14.77 -2.67 32.49
C ARG A 283 -13.38 -2.78 33.11
N VAL A 284 -12.76 -3.93 32.97
CA VAL A 284 -11.45 -4.27 33.52
C VAL A 284 -10.52 -4.60 32.36
N LYS A 285 -9.24 -4.24 32.48
CA LYS A 285 -8.20 -4.63 31.52
C LYS A 285 -8.01 -6.13 31.64
N ASP A 286 -8.14 -6.82 30.55
CA ASP A 286 -7.84 -8.24 30.42
C ASP A 286 -6.40 -8.38 29.94
N GLU A 287 -5.58 -9.11 30.68
CA GLU A 287 -4.15 -9.26 30.37
C GLU A 287 -3.83 -10.64 29.79
N MET A 288 -4.73 -11.60 29.96
CA MET A 288 -4.47 -13.00 29.61
C MET A 288 -5.45 -13.51 28.54
N ASP A 289 -4.92 -14.00 27.44
CA ASP A 289 -5.70 -14.72 26.43
C ASP A 289 -5.83 -16.20 26.85
N THR A 290 -7.01 -16.79 26.63
CA THR A 290 -7.25 -18.21 26.84
C THR A 290 -7.52 -18.85 25.49
N ILE A 291 -6.56 -19.61 25.01
CA ILE A 291 -6.59 -20.25 23.70
C ILE A 291 -6.72 -21.75 23.87
N THR A 292 -7.70 -22.32 23.17
CA THR A 292 -7.87 -23.77 23.10
C THR A 292 -7.03 -24.31 21.94
N THR A 293 -6.04 -25.11 22.23
CA THR A 293 -5.26 -25.84 21.24
C THR A 293 -5.47 -27.34 21.39
N TYR A 294 -5.18 -28.09 20.33
CA TYR A 294 -5.25 -29.55 20.39
C TYR A 294 -3.84 -30.10 20.55
N ALA A 295 -3.59 -30.76 21.64
CA ALA A 295 -2.31 -31.44 21.90
C ALA A 295 -2.50 -32.96 21.95
N GLU A 296 -1.55 -33.68 21.40
CA GLU A 296 -1.49 -35.12 21.57
C GLU A 296 -1.04 -35.45 23.02
N VAL A 297 -1.97 -35.89 23.83
CA VAL A 297 -1.71 -36.31 25.20
C VAL A 297 -1.56 -37.84 25.24
N GLU A 298 -0.46 -38.31 25.81
CA GLU A 298 -0.27 -39.73 26.04
C GLU A 298 -1.29 -40.24 27.09
N MET A 299 -2.24 -41.04 26.65
CA MET A 299 -3.29 -41.63 27.51
C MET A 299 -2.90 -42.98 28.10
N GLY A 300 -1.78 -43.54 27.67
CA GLY A 300 -1.28 -44.85 28.13
C GLY A 300 -0.46 -45.58 27.07
N THR A 301 0.02 -46.78 27.41
CA THR A 301 0.70 -47.67 26.48
C THR A 301 -0.23 -48.78 26.01
N THR A 302 -0.22 -49.07 24.70
CA THR A 302 -0.90 -50.22 24.12
C THR A 302 -0.23 -51.52 24.58
N VAL A 303 -0.90 -52.67 24.44
CA VAL A 303 -0.40 -54.00 24.79
C VAL A 303 0.94 -54.30 24.11
N ASP A 304 1.23 -53.64 22.98
CA ASP A 304 2.48 -53.76 22.22
C ASP A 304 3.59 -52.78 22.67
N GLY A 305 3.39 -52.03 23.76
CA GLY A 305 4.38 -51.11 24.33
C GLY A 305 4.51 -49.77 23.57
N ARG A 306 3.60 -49.46 22.64
CA ARG A 306 3.58 -48.17 21.96
C ARG A 306 2.71 -47.18 22.74
N PRO A 307 3.14 -45.91 22.88
CA PRO A 307 2.30 -44.88 23.51
C PRO A 307 1.03 -44.67 22.69
N PHE A 308 -0.13 -44.69 23.35
CA PHE A 308 -1.39 -44.34 22.77
C PHE A 308 -1.63 -42.83 23.01
N THR A 309 -1.52 -42.04 21.97
CA THR A 309 -1.79 -40.60 22.01
C THR A 309 -3.23 -40.32 21.56
N LYS A 310 -3.89 -39.39 22.22
CA LYS A 310 -5.19 -38.88 21.85
C LYS A 310 -5.11 -37.36 21.77
N GLU A 311 -5.60 -36.80 20.68
CA GLU A 311 -5.79 -35.37 20.59
C GLU A 311 -6.84 -34.93 21.65
N THR A 312 -6.39 -34.07 22.55
CA THR A 312 -7.22 -33.53 23.63
C THR A 312 -7.11 -32.02 23.56
N ALA A 313 -8.27 -31.33 23.69
CA ALA A 313 -8.29 -29.90 23.79
C ALA A 313 -7.62 -29.45 25.10
N VAL A 314 -6.59 -28.64 25.00
CA VAL A 314 -5.88 -28.05 26.12
C VAL A 314 -6.08 -26.54 26.09
N GLU A 315 -6.51 -25.98 27.20
CA GLU A 315 -6.61 -24.53 27.36
C GLU A 315 -5.26 -23.97 27.82
N ILE A 316 -4.70 -23.09 27.00
CA ILE A 316 -3.45 -22.40 27.27
C ILE A 316 -3.78 -20.95 27.66
N LYS A 317 -3.26 -20.50 28.80
CA LYS A 317 -3.34 -19.11 29.23
C LYS A 317 -1.98 -18.44 29.00
N LEU A 318 -1.99 -17.38 28.19
CA LEU A 318 -0.80 -16.57 27.93
C LEU A 318 -1.18 -15.08 27.78
N PRO A 319 -0.25 -14.12 27.95
CA PRO A 319 -0.53 -12.72 27.73
C PRO A 319 -1.00 -12.46 26.30
N TYR A 320 -1.93 -11.53 26.11
CA TYR A 320 -2.32 -11.10 24.77
C TYR A 320 -1.11 -10.63 23.96
N TYR A 321 -1.04 -11.05 22.69
CA TYR A 321 -0.02 -10.55 21.79
C TYR A 321 -0.20 -9.05 21.56
N LYS A 322 0.87 -8.27 21.67
CA LYS A 322 0.89 -6.83 21.44
C LYS A 322 1.95 -6.51 20.39
N PRO A 323 1.58 -5.94 19.24
CA PRO A 323 2.53 -5.49 18.23
C PRO A 323 3.55 -4.47 18.76
N SER A 324 3.14 -3.59 19.70
CA SER A 324 3.95 -2.53 20.32
C SER A 324 4.65 -1.61 19.31
N GLU A 325 4.10 -1.53 18.11
CA GLU A 325 4.59 -0.73 16.99
C GLU A 325 3.48 0.22 16.51
N TYR A 326 3.87 1.40 16.03
CA TYR A 326 2.91 2.31 15.43
C TYR A 326 2.23 1.68 14.20
N PRO A 327 0.89 1.84 14.06
CA PRO A 327 0.11 1.23 12.97
C PRO A 327 0.27 1.99 11.65
N ILE A 328 1.46 2.47 11.35
CA ILE A 328 1.74 3.25 10.15
C ILE A 328 3.03 2.80 9.48
N VAL A 329 3.03 2.76 8.17
CA VAL A 329 4.18 2.44 7.31
C VAL A 329 4.47 3.63 6.42
N ILE A 330 5.73 3.99 6.26
CA ILE A 330 6.18 5.04 5.35
C ILE A 330 6.81 4.44 4.10
N ARG A 331 6.37 4.90 2.93
CA ARG A 331 7.01 4.67 1.65
C ARG A 331 7.68 5.96 1.19
N LYS A 332 9.01 5.99 1.15
CA LYS A 332 9.80 7.12 0.66
C LYS A 332 10.05 6.97 -0.84
N ASN A 333 10.09 8.08 -1.57
CA ASN A 333 10.50 8.08 -2.97
C ASN A 333 12.01 7.84 -3.09
N ILE A 334 12.80 8.80 -2.63
CA ILE A 334 14.26 8.70 -2.53
C ILE A 334 14.67 9.17 -1.14
N SER A 335 15.53 8.44 -0.46
CA SER A 335 15.94 8.78 0.90
C SER A 335 16.68 10.12 0.96
N LYS A 336 16.26 11.01 1.86
CA LYS A 336 16.88 12.30 2.15
C LYS A 336 17.42 12.31 3.58
N LYS A 337 18.64 12.84 3.78
CA LYS A 337 19.26 12.90 5.11
C LYS A 337 18.48 13.83 6.04
N LYS A 338 18.29 13.42 7.30
CA LYS A 338 17.63 14.20 8.36
C LYS A 338 16.22 14.66 7.97
N SER A 339 15.51 13.88 7.17
CA SER A 339 14.14 14.17 6.78
C SER A 339 13.28 12.92 6.98
N LEU A 340 12.08 13.11 7.51
CA LEU A 340 11.07 12.07 7.56
C LEU A 340 10.65 11.70 6.15
N LEU A 341 10.40 12.70 5.30
CA LEU A 341 10.03 12.52 3.90
C LEU A 341 11.26 12.26 3.03
N GLY A 342 11.05 11.64 1.89
CA GLY A 342 12.05 11.50 0.84
C GLY A 342 12.20 12.77 -0.01
N CYS A 343 13.05 12.70 -1.03
CA CYS A 343 13.14 13.71 -2.06
C CYS A 343 12.00 13.51 -3.07
N SER A 344 11.27 14.57 -3.40
CA SER A 344 10.24 14.58 -4.43
C SER A 344 10.86 14.61 -5.83
N ASP A 345 10.24 13.97 -6.80
CA ASP A 345 10.63 14.10 -8.21
C ASP A 345 10.35 15.52 -8.71
N VAL A 346 9.26 16.13 -8.21
CA VAL A 346 8.92 17.53 -8.52
C VAL A 346 10.02 18.48 -8.01
N GLU A 347 10.57 18.23 -6.81
CA GLU A 347 11.72 19.00 -6.27
C GLU A 347 12.91 19.01 -7.24
N VAL A 348 13.14 17.87 -7.91
CA VAL A 348 14.28 17.71 -8.82
C VAL A 348 14.07 18.44 -10.14
N ILE A 349 12.83 18.50 -10.66
CA ILE A 349 12.54 19.03 -12.00
C ILE A 349 11.73 20.34 -12.00
N ALA A 350 11.48 20.92 -10.83
CA ALA A 350 10.65 22.14 -10.71
C ALA A 350 11.17 23.31 -11.56
N ASP A 351 12.48 23.54 -11.57
CA ASP A 351 13.08 24.63 -12.34
C ASP A 351 12.90 24.41 -13.85
N GLN A 352 13.11 23.19 -14.35
CA GLN A 352 12.90 22.83 -15.74
C GLN A 352 11.42 22.92 -16.13
N ALA A 353 10.51 22.51 -15.25
CA ALA A 353 9.08 22.61 -15.47
C ALA A 353 8.63 24.07 -15.57
N GLU A 354 9.15 24.94 -14.70
CA GLU A 354 8.86 26.37 -14.75
C GLU A 354 9.44 27.01 -16.01
N GLU A 355 10.63 26.63 -16.44
CA GLU A 355 11.27 27.13 -17.65
C GLU A 355 10.51 26.73 -18.90
N VAL A 356 10.12 25.47 -19.03
CA VAL A 356 9.27 24.98 -20.14
C VAL A 356 7.97 25.78 -20.20
N LYS A 357 7.34 26.01 -19.06
CA LYS A 357 6.08 26.77 -18.98
C LYS A 357 6.26 28.24 -19.36
N LYS A 358 7.36 28.87 -18.95
CA LYS A 358 7.74 30.26 -19.35
C LYS A 358 7.94 30.36 -20.86
N LEU A 359 8.71 29.42 -21.42
CA LEU A 359 9.03 29.41 -22.86
C LEU A 359 7.77 29.16 -23.69
N ASN A 360 6.93 28.23 -23.27
CA ASN A 360 5.67 27.96 -23.99
C ASN A 360 4.74 29.16 -23.96
N THR A 361 4.59 29.84 -22.81
CA THR A 361 3.82 31.09 -22.70
C THR A 361 4.41 32.20 -23.58
N LYS A 362 5.77 32.31 -23.67
CA LYS A 362 6.43 33.28 -24.53
C LYS A 362 6.24 32.98 -26.02
N ILE A 363 6.23 31.71 -26.40
CA ILE A 363 5.93 31.28 -27.77
C ILE A 363 4.50 31.66 -28.12
N ASP A 364 3.53 31.38 -27.26
CA ASP A 364 2.14 31.78 -27.48
C ASP A 364 2.00 33.29 -27.61
N GLU A 365 2.64 34.08 -26.76
CA GLU A 365 2.63 35.56 -26.85
C GLU A 365 3.25 36.06 -28.17
N LYS A 366 4.34 35.41 -28.65
CA LYS A 366 4.95 35.75 -29.96
C LYS A 366 4.01 35.40 -31.11
N LEU A 367 3.35 34.21 -31.06
CA LEU A 367 2.40 33.80 -32.09
C LEU A 367 1.16 34.70 -32.14
N LEU A 368 0.65 35.09 -30.97
CA LEU A 368 -0.48 36.04 -30.89
C LEU A 368 -0.14 37.44 -31.44
N LYS A 369 1.12 37.86 -31.32
CA LYS A 369 1.62 39.15 -31.87
C LYS A 369 2.09 39.02 -33.32
N ALA A 370 2.23 37.78 -33.83
CA ALA A 370 2.53 37.54 -35.22
C ALA A 370 1.28 37.76 -36.09
N GLY A 371 1.49 38.13 -37.32
CA GLY A 371 0.40 38.30 -38.27
C GLY A 371 0.66 39.46 -39.22
N SER A 372 -0.30 39.72 -40.05
CA SER A 372 -0.23 40.84 -40.99
C SER A 372 -0.99 42.05 -40.42
N TYR A 373 -0.27 43.13 -40.25
CA TYR A 373 -0.79 44.41 -39.82
C TYR A 373 -0.95 45.30 -41.02
N VAL A 374 -2.07 45.95 -41.17
CA VAL A 374 -2.33 46.91 -42.23
C VAL A 374 -2.21 48.31 -41.65
N THR A 375 -1.32 49.13 -42.22
CA THR A 375 -1.28 50.54 -41.89
C THR A 375 -2.34 51.25 -42.68
N LEU A 376 -3.13 52.08 -42.01
CA LEU A 376 -4.18 52.88 -42.63
C LEU A 376 -4.00 54.34 -42.24
N PRO A 377 -4.33 55.30 -43.14
CA PRO A 377 -4.41 56.74 -42.78
C PRO A 377 -5.39 56.93 -41.61
N GLU A 378 -5.10 57.95 -40.79
CA GLU A 378 -5.96 58.33 -39.67
C GLU A 378 -7.39 58.64 -40.14
N GLY A 379 -8.39 58.04 -39.46
CA GLY A 379 -9.81 58.19 -39.79
C GLY A 379 -10.34 57.27 -40.89
N LYS A 380 -9.48 56.37 -41.46
CA LYS A 380 -9.94 55.39 -42.47
C LYS A 380 -10.06 54.01 -41.79
N GLY A 381 -11.10 53.25 -42.11
CA GLY A 381 -11.35 51.90 -41.66
C GLY A 381 -11.54 50.94 -42.83
N VAL A 382 -11.44 49.63 -42.53
CA VAL A 382 -11.78 48.55 -43.46
C VAL A 382 -13.28 48.31 -43.34
N GLU A 383 -14.01 48.50 -44.42
CA GLU A 383 -15.43 48.12 -44.48
C GLU A 383 -15.53 46.59 -44.50
N THR A 384 -16.07 46.01 -43.43
CA THR A 384 -16.39 44.59 -43.37
C THR A 384 -17.70 44.34 -44.07
N THR A 385 -17.66 43.72 -45.25
CA THR A 385 -18.82 43.20 -45.97
C THR A 385 -18.83 41.69 -45.85
N ASP A 386 -19.99 41.06 -46.01
CA ASP A 386 -20.11 39.59 -46.06
C ASP A 386 -19.52 38.98 -47.36
N GLU A 387 -19.00 39.83 -48.23
CA GLU A 387 -18.33 39.44 -49.49
C GLU A 387 -16.85 39.14 -49.25
N GLU A 388 -16.24 38.28 -50.09
CA GLU A 388 -14.82 37.89 -49.99
C GLU A 388 -13.87 39.07 -50.14
N MET A 389 -14.27 40.16 -50.81
CA MET A 389 -13.47 41.36 -51.01
C MET A 389 -13.79 42.42 -49.96
N LYS A 390 -12.81 42.76 -49.12
CA LYS A 390 -12.88 43.89 -48.19
C LYS A 390 -12.45 45.17 -48.88
N ILE A 391 -13.24 46.26 -48.75
CA ILE A 391 -13.03 47.51 -49.45
C ILE A 391 -12.43 48.53 -48.49
N ILE A 392 -11.35 49.18 -48.92
CA ILE A 392 -10.78 50.38 -48.29
C ILE A 392 -11.00 51.58 -49.25
N ARG A 393 -11.77 52.58 -48.84
CA ARG A 393 -12.01 53.78 -49.66
C ARG A 393 -10.87 54.75 -49.47
N ILE A 394 -10.28 55.19 -50.59
CA ILE A 394 -9.12 56.08 -50.68
C ILE A 394 -9.53 57.34 -51.40
N GLU A 395 -9.24 58.51 -50.86
CA GLU A 395 -9.60 59.81 -51.44
C GLU A 395 -8.46 60.39 -52.26
N THR A 396 -7.20 60.13 -51.83
CA THR A 396 -6.03 60.73 -52.52
C THR A 396 -4.96 59.69 -52.83
N PRO A 397 -4.15 59.88 -53.91
CA PRO A 397 -3.01 58.98 -54.18
C PRO A 397 -1.96 58.90 -53.05
N ALA A 398 -1.84 59.99 -52.26
CA ALA A 398 -0.94 60.02 -51.11
C ALA A 398 -1.40 59.07 -49.99
N GLU A 399 -2.69 58.92 -49.77
CA GLU A 399 -3.23 57.93 -48.79
C GLU A 399 -2.96 56.51 -49.23
N LYS A 400 -2.97 56.20 -50.51
CA LYS A 400 -2.59 54.87 -51.03
C LYS A 400 -1.16 54.49 -50.68
N ALA A 401 -0.25 55.46 -50.69
CA ALA A 401 1.15 55.23 -50.33
C ALA A 401 1.35 54.97 -48.84
N LEU A 402 0.37 55.29 -47.99
CA LEU A 402 0.40 55.00 -46.54
C LEU A 402 -0.22 53.67 -46.17
N ILE A 403 -0.87 53.01 -47.16
CA ILE A 403 -1.41 51.66 -46.94
C ILE A 403 -0.31 50.65 -47.24
N ASP A 404 0.17 50.00 -46.22
CA ASP A 404 1.18 48.94 -46.34
C ASP A 404 0.77 47.75 -45.47
N VAL A 405 1.23 46.58 -45.84
CA VAL A 405 1.02 45.34 -45.07
C VAL A 405 2.32 44.95 -44.46
N ILE A 406 2.43 45.17 -43.16
CA ILE A 406 3.58 44.73 -42.37
C ILE A 406 3.32 43.33 -41.87
N THR A 407 4.01 42.34 -42.40
CA THR A 407 3.92 40.95 -41.91
C THR A 407 5.00 40.70 -40.88
N LEU A 408 4.57 40.56 -39.62
CA LEU A 408 5.44 40.18 -38.52
C LEU A 408 5.45 38.65 -38.39
N GLN A 409 6.58 38.03 -38.71
CA GLN A 409 6.80 36.60 -38.51
C GLN A 409 7.32 36.37 -37.10
N ALA A 410 6.68 35.45 -36.37
CA ALA A 410 7.19 35.02 -35.09
C ALA A 410 8.36 34.05 -35.30
N ASP A 411 9.58 34.47 -34.96
CA ASP A 411 10.70 33.50 -34.81
C ASP A 411 10.60 32.85 -33.44
N THR A 412 10.20 31.59 -33.44
CA THR A 412 10.07 30.73 -32.23
C THR A 412 11.08 29.59 -32.23
N THR A 413 11.97 29.50 -33.23
CA THR A 413 12.86 28.37 -33.45
C THR A 413 13.79 28.16 -32.25
N GLN A 414 14.46 29.22 -31.79
CA GLN A 414 15.36 29.14 -30.65
C GLN A 414 14.63 28.83 -29.35
N ASP A 415 13.43 29.43 -29.14
CA ASP A 415 12.65 29.17 -27.94
C ASP A 415 12.19 27.70 -27.88
N ARG A 416 11.85 27.07 -29.02
CA ARG A 416 11.51 25.64 -29.08
C ARG A 416 12.69 24.73 -28.81
N ILE A 417 13.85 25.00 -29.40
CA ILE A 417 15.08 24.23 -29.14
C ILE A 417 15.43 24.25 -27.65
N PHE A 418 15.34 25.41 -27.03
CA PHE A 418 15.64 25.57 -25.62
C PHE A 418 14.62 24.86 -24.74
N MET A 419 13.33 24.93 -25.08
CA MET A 419 12.26 24.21 -24.41
C MET A 419 12.45 22.68 -24.47
N GLU A 420 12.79 22.14 -25.65
CA GLU A 420 13.13 20.72 -25.83
C GLU A 420 14.37 20.32 -25.03
N SER A 421 15.38 21.18 -24.96
CA SER A 421 16.56 20.94 -24.13
C SER A 421 16.22 20.86 -22.65
N SER A 422 15.40 21.78 -22.13
CA SER A 422 14.96 21.79 -20.74
C SER A 422 14.11 20.56 -20.40
N TYR A 423 13.24 20.14 -21.32
CA TYR A 423 12.49 18.89 -21.18
C TYR A 423 13.40 17.64 -21.13
N ASN A 424 14.41 17.57 -22.01
CA ASN A 424 15.36 16.48 -22.04
C ASN A 424 16.26 16.45 -20.78
N HIS A 425 16.59 17.61 -20.23
CA HIS A 425 17.29 17.70 -18.95
C HIS A 425 16.42 17.17 -17.79
N ALA A 426 15.12 17.51 -17.75
CA ALA A 426 14.19 16.99 -16.76
C ALA A 426 14.09 15.45 -16.84
N LYS A 427 13.95 14.90 -18.06
CA LYS A 427 13.95 13.43 -18.29
C LYS A 427 15.23 12.78 -17.79
N SER A 428 16.37 13.37 -18.13
CA SER A 428 17.70 12.85 -17.72
C SER A 428 17.88 12.91 -16.21
N ALA A 429 17.38 13.96 -15.54
CA ALA A 429 17.46 14.09 -14.09
C ALA A 429 16.68 12.98 -13.37
N LEU A 430 15.49 12.63 -13.86
CA LEU A 430 14.68 11.53 -13.34
C LEU A 430 15.14 10.14 -13.81
N GLY A 431 16.06 10.07 -14.77
CA GLY A 431 16.53 8.81 -15.36
C GLY A 431 15.54 8.16 -16.33
N ILE A 432 14.61 8.92 -16.86
CA ILE A 432 13.60 8.44 -17.82
C ILE A 432 14.20 8.50 -19.24
N THR A 433 14.18 7.38 -19.96
CA THR A 433 14.60 7.30 -21.37
C THR A 433 13.39 7.23 -22.30
N ASP A 434 13.59 7.54 -23.60
CA ASP A 434 12.53 7.41 -24.61
C ASP A 434 12.00 5.98 -24.73
N ALA A 435 12.90 5.00 -24.59
CA ALA A 435 12.53 3.59 -24.57
C ALA A 435 11.62 3.25 -23.38
N PHE A 436 11.83 3.87 -22.22
CA PHE A 436 11.01 3.68 -21.04
C PHE A 436 9.59 4.28 -21.22
N GLN A 437 9.49 5.39 -21.95
CA GLN A 437 8.20 5.99 -22.32
C GLN A 437 7.48 5.28 -23.47
N GLY A 438 8.04 4.19 -24.02
CA GLY A 438 7.49 3.51 -25.19
C GLY A 438 7.66 4.28 -26.50
N LYS A 439 8.43 5.37 -26.50
CA LYS A 439 8.74 6.15 -27.70
C LYS A 439 9.79 5.44 -28.53
N TYR A 440 9.80 5.69 -29.87
CA TYR A 440 10.79 5.11 -30.76
C TYR A 440 12.17 5.71 -30.46
N ASP A 441 13.08 4.88 -29.98
CA ASP A 441 14.49 5.27 -29.79
C ASP A 441 15.28 4.98 -31.09
N ALA A 442 15.61 6.04 -31.79
CA ALA A 442 16.38 5.95 -33.04
C ALA A 442 17.83 5.48 -32.83
N SER A 443 18.35 5.58 -31.61
CA SER A 443 19.71 5.17 -31.24
C SER A 443 19.84 3.64 -31.08
N ALA A 444 18.75 2.97 -30.73
CA ALA A 444 18.68 1.53 -30.52
C ALA A 444 18.15 0.80 -31.75
N ARG A 445 19.05 0.41 -32.66
CA ARG A 445 18.67 -0.25 -33.93
C ARG A 445 18.34 -1.75 -33.81
N SER A 446 18.58 -2.39 -32.69
CA SER A 446 18.26 -3.80 -32.45
C SER A 446 17.40 -4.00 -31.20
N GLY A 447 16.61 -5.06 -31.14
CA GLY A 447 15.82 -5.42 -29.96
C GLY A 447 16.68 -5.59 -28.71
N THR A 448 17.88 -6.15 -28.84
CA THR A 448 18.85 -6.33 -27.77
C THR A 448 19.37 -4.97 -27.25
N ALA A 449 19.65 -4.02 -28.16
CA ALA A 449 20.09 -2.67 -27.76
C ALA A 449 18.99 -1.89 -27.02
N LYS A 450 17.72 -2.06 -27.44
CA LYS A 450 16.56 -1.51 -26.71
C LYS A 450 16.45 -2.09 -25.32
N GLN A 451 16.63 -3.39 -25.18
CA GLN A 451 16.56 -4.07 -23.90
C GLN A 451 17.69 -3.65 -22.96
N TYR A 452 18.91 -3.45 -23.49
CA TYR A 452 20.01 -2.86 -22.74
C TYR A 452 19.72 -1.42 -22.29
N SER A 453 19.14 -0.58 -23.14
CA SER A 453 18.76 0.79 -22.80
C SER A 453 17.68 0.84 -21.72
N ILE A 454 16.67 -0.04 -21.80
CA ILE A 454 15.63 -0.19 -20.78
C ILE A 454 16.22 -0.66 -19.45
N ASN A 455 17.09 -1.68 -19.47
CA ASN A 455 17.75 -2.18 -18.26
C ASN A 455 18.67 -1.12 -17.60
N GLN A 456 19.33 -0.29 -18.39
CA GLN A 456 20.18 0.78 -17.88
C GLN A 456 19.34 1.93 -17.27
N ALA A 457 18.20 2.24 -17.85
CA ALA A 457 17.22 3.16 -17.27
C ALA A 457 16.62 2.62 -15.98
N ALA A 458 16.29 1.32 -15.96
CA ALA A 458 15.78 0.64 -14.77
C ALA A 458 16.75 0.74 -13.58
N GLY A 459 18.07 0.71 -13.83
CA GLY A 459 19.08 0.87 -12.78
C GLY A 459 19.01 2.21 -12.03
N ARG A 460 18.56 3.30 -12.68
CA ARG A 460 18.35 4.59 -11.99
C ARG A 460 17.10 4.63 -11.13
N LEU A 461 16.10 3.83 -11.49
CA LEU A 461 14.85 3.70 -10.72
C LEU A 461 14.96 2.64 -9.62
N GLU A 462 16.08 1.91 -9.54
CA GLU A 462 16.29 0.83 -8.58
C GLU A 462 16.15 1.30 -7.14
N SER A 463 16.66 2.49 -6.80
CA SER A 463 16.53 3.05 -5.46
C SER A 463 15.05 3.24 -5.06
N LYS A 464 14.19 3.67 -5.99
CA LYS A 464 12.75 3.82 -5.75
C LYS A 464 12.08 2.46 -5.58
N ARG A 465 12.49 1.46 -6.38
CA ARG A 465 12.01 0.08 -6.27
C ARG A 465 12.36 -0.52 -4.91
N VAL A 466 13.60 -0.35 -4.46
CA VAL A 466 14.05 -0.80 -3.13
C VAL A 466 13.23 -0.15 -2.01
N MET A 467 12.96 1.16 -2.10
CA MET A 467 12.11 1.84 -1.11
C MET A 467 10.67 1.34 -1.12
N LYS A 468 10.10 1.05 -2.31
CA LYS A 468 8.79 0.43 -2.45
C LYS A 468 8.76 -0.96 -1.82
N ASN A 469 9.72 -1.82 -2.17
CA ASN A 469 9.82 -3.18 -1.66
C ASN A 469 9.92 -3.19 -0.13
N ARG A 470 10.78 -2.34 0.44
CA ARG A 470 10.91 -2.20 1.88
C ARG A 470 9.61 -1.76 2.56
N ALA A 471 8.90 -0.78 2.00
CA ALA A 471 7.63 -0.32 2.56
C ALA A 471 6.56 -1.43 2.53
N PHE A 472 6.50 -2.24 1.46
CA PHE A 472 5.58 -3.37 1.38
C PHE A 472 5.98 -4.52 2.33
N ALA A 473 7.28 -4.78 2.52
CA ALA A 473 7.74 -5.74 3.52
C ALA A 473 7.34 -5.32 4.94
N ASP A 474 7.53 -4.03 5.29
CA ASP A 474 7.07 -3.47 6.57
C ASP A 474 5.54 -3.51 6.71
N LEU A 475 4.80 -3.30 5.61
CA LEU A 475 3.34 -3.43 5.57
C LEU A 475 2.90 -4.85 5.89
N TYR A 476 3.48 -5.86 5.23
CA TYR A 476 3.15 -7.26 5.43
C TYR A 476 3.49 -7.73 6.85
N LYS A 477 4.63 -7.29 7.38
CA LYS A 477 5.00 -7.54 8.78
C LYS A 477 3.94 -7.01 9.75
N LYS A 478 3.49 -5.76 9.56
CA LYS A 478 2.45 -5.17 10.40
C LYS A 478 1.11 -5.86 10.24
N MET A 479 0.71 -6.19 9.00
CA MET A 479 -0.52 -6.95 8.76
C MET A 479 -0.53 -8.29 9.49
N PHE A 480 0.59 -9.03 9.46
CA PHE A 480 0.73 -10.28 10.21
C PHE A 480 0.62 -10.04 11.73
N LYS A 481 1.36 -9.08 12.28
CA LYS A 481 1.31 -8.76 13.71
C LYS A 481 -0.08 -8.35 14.19
N PHE A 482 -0.79 -7.55 13.39
CA PHE A 482 -2.16 -7.16 13.70
C PHE A 482 -3.15 -8.32 13.58
N ALA A 483 -2.97 -9.20 12.59
CA ALA A 483 -3.76 -10.44 12.50
C ALA A 483 -3.51 -11.34 13.71
N LEU A 484 -2.26 -11.52 14.13
CA LEU A 484 -1.90 -12.31 15.31
C LEU A 484 -2.49 -11.72 16.60
N ALA A 485 -2.54 -10.38 16.70
CA ALA A 485 -3.10 -9.69 17.86
C ALA A 485 -4.63 -9.79 17.96
N TYR A 486 -5.34 -9.68 16.84
CA TYR A 486 -6.78 -9.42 16.85
C TYR A 486 -7.64 -10.48 16.16
N ALA A 487 -7.08 -11.41 15.40
CA ALA A 487 -7.84 -12.48 14.77
C ALA A 487 -8.19 -13.58 15.79
N ASP A 488 -9.30 -13.39 16.50
CA ASP A 488 -9.77 -14.35 17.51
C ASP A 488 -10.38 -15.63 16.90
N GLN A 489 -10.66 -15.61 15.61
CA GLN A 489 -11.24 -16.73 14.87
C GLN A 489 -10.33 -17.13 13.70
N PRO A 490 -10.25 -18.42 13.36
CA PRO A 490 -9.46 -18.89 12.23
C PRO A 490 -9.93 -18.24 10.91
N ILE A 491 -9.01 -17.60 10.19
CA ILE A 491 -9.28 -16.99 8.90
C ILE A 491 -9.03 -18.03 7.79
N PRO A 492 -10.04 -18.36 6.94
CA PRO A 492 -9.85 -19.33 5.88
C PRO A 492 -8.85 -18.83 4.83
N ILE A 493 -7.91 -19.67 4.46
CA ILE A 493 -6.92 -19.40 3.42
C ILE A 493 -6.92 -20.51 2.38
N ASN A 494 -6.65 -20.13 1.14
CA ASN A 494 -6.49 -21.05 0.04
C ASN A 494 -5.00 -21.17 -0.29
N ILE A 495 -4.45 -22.35 -0.07
CA ILE A 495 -3.04 -22.64 -0.35
C ILE A 495 -2.94 -23.22 -1.75
N LEU A 496 -2.24 -22.53 -2.65
CA LEU A 496 -1.83 -23.11 -3.92
C LEU A 496 -0.62 -24.03 -3.66
N GLY A 497 -0.86 -25.34 -3.76
CA GLY A 497 0.17 -26.36 -3.69
C GLY A 497 1.10 -26.36 -4.90
N GLU A 498 2.24 -27.02 -4.79
CA GLU A 498 3.10 -27.32 -5.93
C GLU A 498 2.29 -28.13 -6.95
N GLY A 499 2.13 -27.60 -8.16
CA GLY A 499 1.30 -28.20 -9.19
C GLY A 499 -0.08 -27.58 -9.39
N GLY A 500 -0.40 -26.46 -8.72
CA GLY A 500 -1.65 -25.73 -8.91
C GLY A 500 -2.88 -26.36 -8.22
N GLN A 501 -2.67 -27.36 -7.37
CA GLN A 501 -3.75 -27.90 -6.53
C GLN A 501 -4.11 -26.89 -5.46
N GLN A 502 -5.41 -26.63 -5.32
CA GLN A 502 -5.93 -25.76 -4.26
C GLN A 502 -6.16 -26.60 -2.99
N THR A 503 -5.46 -26.26 -1.93
CA THR A 503 -5.67 -26.85 -0.60
C THR A 503 -6.22 -25.75 0.30
N PHE A 504 -7.32 -26.05 0.98
CA PHE A 504 -7.92 -25.11 1.94
C PHE A 504 -7.30 -25.32 3.31
N SER A 505 -6.87 -24.24 3.95
CA SER A 505 -6.32 -24.20 5.29
C SER A 505 -6.87 -22.99 6.04
N HIS A 506 -6.39 -22.78 7.25
CA HIS A 506 -6.78 -21.64 8.08
C HIS A 506 -5.52 -20.96 8.62
N PHE A 507 -5.60 -19.64 8.73
CA PHE A 507 -4.68 -18.87 9.56
C PHE A 507 -5.30 -18.80 10.95
N ASP A 508 -4.69 -19.50 11.92
CA ASP A 508 -5.13 -19.55 13.31
C ASP A 508 -4.00 -19.03 14.21
N LYS A 509 -4.32 -18.12 15.13
CA LYS A 509 -3.35 -17.61 16.09
C LYS A 509 -2.81 -18.71 17.03
N ALA A 510 -3.59 -19.77 17.29
CA ALA A 510 -3.18 -20.91 18.11
C ALA A 510 -1.95 -21.64 17.55
N ASP A 511 -1.78 -21.67 16.23
CA ASP A 511 -0.63 -22.30 15.58
C ASP A 511 0.71 -21.60 15.87
N PHE A 512 0.66 -20.33 16.33
CA PHE A 512 1.83 -19.49 16.64
C PHE A 512 2.23 -19.53 18.11
N ILE A 513 1.68 -20.44 18.90
CA ILE A 513 2.05 -20.63 20.31
C ILE A 513 3.13 -21.70 20.39
N LYS A 514 4.26 -21.36 20.99
CA LYS A 514 5.36 -22.28 21.27
C LYS A 514 5.62 -22.40 22.75
N THR A 515 6.31 -23.47 23.13
CA THR A 515 6.74 -23.72 24.50
C THR A 515 8.25 -23.55 24.61
N ASP A 516 8.67 -22.69 25.53
CA ASP A 516 10.10 -22.54 25.86
C ASP A 516 10.67 -23.76 26.60
N ALA A 517 11.98 -23.84 26.68
CA ALA A 517 12.70 -24.90 27.43
C ALA A 517 12.31 -25.00 28.92
N SER A 518 11.75 -23.93 29.49
CA SER A 518 11.18 -23.87 30.84
C SER A 518 9.74 -24.39 30.96
N GLY A 519 9.08 -24.71 29.84
CA GLY A 519 7.66 -25.09 29.79
C GLY A 519 6.70 -23.90 29.76
N ALA A 520 7.18 -22.65 29.61
CA ALA A 520 6.35 -21.47 29.48
C ALA A 520 5.93 -21.29 28.03
N TYR A 521 4.66 -20.90 27.83
CA TYR A 521 4.12 -20.61 26.50
C TYR A 521 4.47 -19.18 26.07
N TYR A 522 4.82 -19.01 24.79
CA TYR A 522 5.10 -17.70 24.20
C TYR A 522 4.60 -17.62 22.75
N TRP A 523 4.41 -16.39 22.27
CA TRP A 523 4.03 -16.12 20.89
C TRP A 523 5.25 -16.18 19.98
N ASN A 524 5.17 -16.99 18.92
CA ASN A 524 6.19 -17.06 17.89
C ASN A 524 5.87 -16.03 16.80
N ASP A 525 6.58 -14.90 16.80
CA ASP A 525 6.53 -13.87 15.75
C ASP A 525 7.87 -13.71 15.02
N GLU A 526 8.77 -14.68 15.18
CA GLU A 526 10.12 -14.69 14.62
C GLU A 526 10.13 -15.10 13.15
N PHE A 527 9.64 -14.20 12.29
CA PHE A 527 9.65 -14.35 10.85
C PHE A 527 10.30 -13.15 10.19
N TYR A 528 11.08 -13.41 9.12
CA TYR A 528 11.61 -12.37 8.25
C TYR A 528 10.63 -12.13 7.11
N PHE A 529 10.24 -10.86 6.94
CA PHE A 529 9.38 -10.41 5.86
C PHE A 529 10.21 -9.72 4.80
N ASP A 530 10.13 -10.22 3.59
CA ASP A 530 10.81 -9.70 2.42
C ASP A 530 9.86 -9.74 1.22
N ILE A 531 10.34 -9.32 0.08
CA ILE A 531 9.59 -9.33 -1.17
C ILE A 531 10.16 -10.38 -2.10
N ASP A 532 9.27 -11.13 -2.73
CA ASP A 532 9.66 -12.03 -3.80
C ASP A 532 10.07 -11.22 -5.05
N GLU A 533 11.38 -11.03 -5.21
CA GLU A 533 11.94 -10.31 -6.37
C GLU A 533 11.65 -11.03 -7.69
N THR A 534 11.41 -12.34 -7.67
CA THR A 534 11.09 -13.11 -8.87
C THR A 534 9.68 -12.78 -9.37
N SER A 535 8.78 -12.37 -8.48
CA SER A 535 7.41 -12.01 -8.82
C SER A 535 7.30 -10.67 -9.55
N THR A 536 8.27 -9.77 -9.39
CA THR A 536 8.33 -8.51 -10.15
C THR A 536 8.64 -8.72 -11.63
N LEU A 537 9.17 -9.88 -12.00
CA LEU A 537 9.33 -10.34 -13.38
C LEU A 537 7.99 -10.81 -14.02
N GLN A 538 6.89 -10.77 -13.27
CA GLN A 538 5.56 -11.20 -13.76
C GLN A 538 5.01 -10.34 -14.92
N THR A 539 5.63 -9.22 -15.25
CA THR A 539 5.28 -8.46 -16.46
C THR A 539 5.52 -9.27 -17.73
N ASP A 540 6.26 -10.37 -17.64
CA ASP A 540 6.60 -11.17 -18.81
C ASP A 540 6.33 -12.69 -18.62
N ARG A 541 5.16 -13.03 -18.04
CA ARG A 541 4.72 -14.43 -17.96
C ARG A 541 4.77 -15.12 -19.33
N ALA A 542 4.39 -14.40 -20.38
CA ALA A 542 4.46 -14.90 -21.74
C ALA A 542 5.91 -15.22 -22.17
N ALA A 543 6.90 -14.41 -21.77
CA ALA A 543 8.30 -14.71 -22.01
C ALA A 543 8.78 -15.92 -21.19
N MET A 544 8.35 -16.07 -19.94
CA MET A 544 8.67 -17.26 -19.13
C MET A 544 8.06 -18.53 -19.74
N TRP A 545 6.81 -18.48 -20.20
CA TRP A 545 6.18 -19.59 -20.91
C TRP A 545 6.94 -19.95 -22.18
N ASN A 546 7.29 -18.95 -23.01
CA ASN A 546 8.10 -19.15 -24.20
C ASN A 546 9.50 -19.71 -23.86
N GLN A 547 10.11 -19.28 -22.78
CA GLN A 547 11.41 -19.80 -22.34
C GLN A 547 11.30 -21.27 -21.92
N ASN A 548 10.21 -21.67 -21.25
CA ASN A 548 9.96 -23.06 -20.93
C ASN A 548 9.71 -23.91 -22.18
N ASP A 549 9.03 -23.36 -23.20
CA ASP A 549 8.87 -24.01 -24.50
C ASP A 549 10.23 -24.22 -25.18
N ILE A 550 11.12 -23.22 -25.14
CA ILE A 550 12.49 -23.34 -25.66
C ILE A 550 13.29 -24.39 -24.87
N LYS A 551 13.17 -24.44 -23.55
CA LYS A 551 13.80 -25.46 -22.71
C LYS A 551 13.29 -26.87 -23.04
N LEU A 552 11.99 -27.04 -23.29
CA LEU A 552 11.42 -28.30 -23.72
C LEU A 552 11.99 -28.73 -25.08
N GLN A 553 12.01 -27.80 -26.06
CA GLN A 553 12.55 -28.06 -27.40
C GLN A 553 14.06 -28.35 -27.39
N SER A 554 14.81 -27.70 -26.50
CA SER A 554 16.25 -27.96 -26.31
C SER A 554 16.58 -29.24 -25.55
N GLY A 555 15.58 -29.95 -25.04
CA GLY A 555 15.75 -31.18 -24.28
C GLY A 555 16.23 -30.98 -22.83
N ALA A 556 16.14 -29.75 -22.30
CA ALA A 556 16.56 -29.44 -20.92
C ALA A 556 15.74 -30.19 -19.86
N PHE A 557 14.50 -30.56 -20.14
CA PHE A 557 13.64 -31.38 -19.30
C PHE A 557 13.78 -32.89 -19.58
N GLY A 558 14.50 -33.26 -20.60
CA GLY A 558 14.63 -34.64 -21.07
C GLY A 558 14.08 -34.85 -22.48
N PRO A 559 14.08 -36.10 -22.99
CA PRO A 559 13.59 -36.41 -24.34
C PRO A 559 12.10 -36.10 -24.48
N ILE A 560 11.73 -35.39 -25.55
CA ILE A 560 10.34 -35.03 -25.84
C ILE A 560 9.52 -36.31 -26.07
N GLY A 561 8.39 -36.44 -25.40
CA GLY A 561 7.46 -37.58 -25.53
C GLY A 561 7.52 -38.58 -24.36
N GLN A 562 8.44 -38.41 -23.40
CA GLN A 562 8.42 -39.17 -22.17
C GLN A 562 7.48 -38.51 -21.13
N THR A 563 6.76 -39.34 -20.36
CA THR A 563 5.78 -38.86 -19.37
C THR A 563 6.47 -38.07 -18.27
N ASP A 564 7.67 -38.48 -17.82
CA ASP A 564 8.47 -37.76 -16.83
C ASP A 564 8.89 -36.35 -17.34
N THR A 565 9.28 -36.24 -18.59
CA THR A 565 9.65 -34.96 -19.23
C THR A 565 8.44 -34.00 -19.26
N MET A 566 7.27 -34.53 -19.63
CA MET A 566 6.03 -33.75 -19.66
C MET A 566 5.58 -33.34 -18.25
N HIS A 567 5.80 -34.21 -17.28
CA HIS A 567 5.52 -33.87 -15.87
C HIS A 567 6.37 -32.68 -15.40
N LEU A 568 7.70 -32.71 -15.63
CA LEU A 568 8.61 -31.62 -15.26
C LEU A 568 8.24 -30.32 -15.99
N TYR A 569 7.95 -30.38 -17.28
CA TYR A 569 7.55 -29.22 -18.07
C TYR A 569 6.25 -28.59 -17.54
N TRP A 570 5.19 -29.38 -17.34
CA TRP A 570 3.91 -28.88 -16.86
C TRP A 570 3.97 -28.44 -15.39
N THR A 571 4.86 -29.00 -14.56
CA THR A 571 5.14 -28.51 -13.22
C THR A 571 5.71 -27.09 -13.27
N GLU A 572 6.69 -26.83 -14.15
CA GLU A 572 7.23 -25.48 -14.33
C GLU A 572 6.22 -24.50 -14.94
N GLN A 573 5.38 -24.96 -15.88
CA GLN A 573 4.31 -24.12 -16.43
C GLN A 573 3.24 -23.79 -15.36
N ALA A 574 2.90 -24.73 -14.50
CA ALA A 574 1.98 -24.50 -13.38
C ALA A 574 2.55 -23.51 -12.35
N ARG A 575 3.85 -23.61 -12.04
CA ARG A 575 4.54 -22.61 -11.19
C ARG A 575 4.48 -21.22 -11.79
N ASN A 576 4.56 -21.11 -13.11
CA ASN A 576 4.46 -19.84 -13.83
C ASN A 576 3.01 -19.43 -14.14
N CYS A 577 2.03 -20.03 -13.47
CA CYS A 577 0.60 -19.74 -13.62
C CYS A 577 0.10 -19.82 -15.08
N TYR A 578 0.56 -20.79 -15.85
CA TYR A 578 0.03 -21.04 -17.20
C TYR A 578 -1.46 -21.46 -17.10
N PRO A 579 -2.35 -20.88 -17.93
CA PRO A 579 -3.77 -21.23 -17.89
C PRO A 579 -4.01 -22.74 -18.05
N ASN A 580 -4.80 -23.32 -17.14
CA ASN A 580 -5.15 -24.76 -17.12
C ASN A 580 -3.98 -25.73 -16.92
N ALA A 581 -2.76 -25.24 -16.59
CA ALA A 581 -1.60 -26.11 -16.39
C ALA A 581 -1.82 -27.15 -15.28
N GLY A 582 -2.51 -26.79 -14.20
CA GLY A 582 -2.81 -27.71 -13.10
C GLY A 582 -3.71 -28.88 -13.51
N GLU A 583 -4.66 -28.68 -14.40
CA GLU A 583 -5.51 -29.77 -14.91
C GLU A 583 -4.74 -30.70 -15.84
N ILE A 584 -3.88 -30.14 -16.68
CA ILE A 584 -3.03 -30.92 -17.58
C ILE A 584 -2.01 -31.71 -16.76
N LEU A 585 -1.41 -31.10 -15.73
CA LEU A 585 -0.46 -31.79 -14.83
C LEU A 585 -1.11 -32.99 -14.16
N ARG A 586 -2.33 -32.87 -13.64
CA ARG A 586 -3.07 -33.99 -13.06
C ARG A 586 -3.26 -35.15 -14.04
N GLN A 587 -3.57 -34.84 -15.31
CA GLN A 587 -3.70 -35.88 -16.34
C GLN A 587 -2.35 -36.58 -16.65
N VAL A 588 -1.25 -35.83 -16.57
CA VAL A 588 0.11 -36.39 -16.75
C VAL A 588 0.47 -37.26 -15.56
N ASP A 589 0.14 -36.82 -14.31
CA ASP A 589 0.35 -37.60 -13.08
C ASP A 589 -0.43 -38.92 -13.09
N GLU A 590 -1.69 -38.91 -13.53
CA GLU A 590 -2.48 -40.13 -13.68
C GLU A 590 -1.87 -41.11 -14.70
N LYS A 591 -1.29 -40.60 -15.79
CA LYS A 591 -0.56 -41.42 -16.75
C LYS A 591 0.71 -42.02 -16.18
N LEU A 592 1.47 -41.20 -15.48
CA LEU A 592 2.73 -41.60 -14.82
C LEU A 592 2.49 -42.68 -13.76
N ALA A 593 1.42 -42.53 -12.96
CA ALA A 593 1.00 -43.53 -12.01
C ALA A 593 0.65 -44.88 -12.68
N ARG A 594 -0.12 -44.86 -13.79
CA ARG A 594 -0.47 -46.06 -14.55
C ARG A 594 0.77 -46.73 -15.16
N GLU A 595 1.70 -45.97 -15.71
CA GLU A 595 2.94 -46.49 -16.28
C GLU A 595 3.81 -47.15 -15.18
N ARG A 596 3.90 -46.56 -14.01
CA ARG A 596 4.61 -47.15 -12.87
C ARG A 596 3.96 -48.44 -12.36
N GLU A 597 2.64 -48.50 -12.28
CA GLU A 597 1.90 -49.69 -11.94
C GLU A 597 2.15 -50.84 -12.96
N GLN A 598 2.11 -50.51 -14.27
CA GLN A 598 2.39 -51.48 -15.33
C GLN A 598 3.83 -51.99 -15.28
N GLN A 599 4.81 -51.12 -14.98
CA GLN A 599 6.20 -51.51 -14.82
C GLN A 599 6.38 -52.44 -13.58
N MET A 600 5.72 -52.14 -12.47
CA MET A 600 5.76 -53.01 -11.28
C MET A 600 5.13 -54.37 -11.54
N GLN A 601 4.01 -54.43 -12.26
CA GLN A 601 3.37 -55.69 -12.65
C GLN A 601 4.23 -56.51 -13.62
N MET A 602 4.92 -55.87 -14.57
CA MET A 602 5.87 -56.56 -15.44
C MET A 602 7.10 -57.09 -14.67
N GLN A 603 7.63 -56.31 -13.76
CA GLN A 603 8.73 -56.79 -12.92
C GLN A 603 8.33 -57.95 -12.02
N GLN A 604 7.14 -57.95 -11.42
CA GLN A 604 6.60 -59.07 -10.66
C GLN A 604 6.38 -60.29 -11.51
N SER A 605 5.84 -60.15 -12.74
CA SER A 605 5.66 -61.26 -13.62
C SER A 605 6.99 -61.87 -14.14
N GLN A 606 8.02 -61.03 -14.33
CA GLN A 606 9.37 -61.51 -14.67
C GLN A 606 10.06 -62.24 -13.49
N MET A 607 9.86 -61.81 -12.25
CA MET A 607 10.36 -62.50 -11.05
C MET A 607 9.65 -63.85 -10.87
N ILE A 608 8.38 -63.96 -11.17
CA ILE A 608 7.62 -65.23 -11.11
C ILE A 608 8.07 -66.21 -12.20
N GLN A 609 8.39 -65.73 -13.41
CA GLN A 609 8.90 -66.58 -14.51
C GLN A 609 10.36 -66.97 -14.35
N GLY A 610 11.18 -66.16 -13.65
CA GLY A 610 12.60 -66.48 -13.37
C GLY A 610 12.84 -67.47 -12.22
N GLY A 611 11.77 -67.87 -11.48
CA GLY A 611 11.85 -68.72 -10.30
C GLY A 611 11.55 -70.20 -10.48
N MET A 612 11.49 -70.75 -11.72
CA MET A 612 11.41 -72.19 -11.89
C MET A 612 12.81 -72.85 -11.83
N PRO A 613 13.08 -73.71 -10.85
CA PRO A 613 14.33 -74.49 -10.83
C PRO A 613 14.29 -75.50 -12.00
N ASN A 614 15.34 -75.48 -12.82
CA ASN A 614 15.64 -76.59 -13.75
C ASN A 614 15.86 -77.86 -12.97
N GLU A 615 14.87 -78.74 -12.94
CA GLU A 615 15.11 -80.13 -12.55
C GLU A 615 16.03 -80.77 -13.59
N MET A 616 17.22 -81.18 -13.17
CA MET A 616 18.09 -82.03 -13.93
C MET A 616 17.45 -83.42 -14.05
N PRO A 617 17.45 -84.06 -15.20
CA PRO A 617 17.11 -85.48 -15.32
C PRO A 617 18.27 -86.35 -14.79
N SER A 618 17.97 -87.15 -13.81
CA SER A 618 18.81 -88.19 -13.32
C SER A 618 19.04 -89.29 -14.37
N MET A 619 20.29 -89.63 -14.60
CA MET A 619 20.75 -90.96 -14.92
C MET A 619 21.75 -91.36 -13.90
#